data_1d9be8d3187cb598dddf9443f3b1dec1
#
_entry.id   1d9be8d3187cb598dddf9443f3b1dec1
#
_cell.length_a   1.000
_cell.length_b   1.000
_cell.length_c   1.000
_cell.angle_alpha   90.00
_cell.angle_beta   90.00
_cell.angle_gamma   90.00
#
_symmetry.space_group_name_H-M   'P 1'
#
loop_
_entity.id
_entity.type
_entity.pdbx_description
1 polymer ?
#
loop_
_entity_poly.entity_id
_entity_poly.type
_entity_poly.pdbx_seq_one_letter_code
_entity_poly.pdbx_strand_id
1 'polypeptide(L)'
;MEEIFSFLKKRQGILDGVCVTGGEPLIQQGIEEFLREIKKLGYMIKLDTNGSFPDKLQKVVEEGLVDYVAMDIKNSPEHYGKTIGIENYDLSNIMKSVVYLKSNAVPYEFRTTVVREFHQKSDFESIAKWIAGSEKYYLQKFEDSGDLIQSGLRSYTKDIMEQAAEIVREYVPNTTLRGVE
;
A
#
# COMPACT_ATOMS: atom_id res chain seq x y z
N MET A 1 -18.01 3.57 15.89
CA MET A 1 -18.77 3.35 14.63
C MET A 1 -19.82 4.44 14.42
N GLU A 2 -20.73 4.69 15.33
CA GLU A 2 -21.78 5.72 15.19
C GLU A 2 -21.23 7.12 14.89
N GLU A 3 -20.17 7.53 15.56
CA GLU A 3 -19.52 8.84 15.33
C GLU A 3 -18.99 8.99 13.91
N ILE A 4 -18.35 7.94 13.37
CA ILE A 4 -17.83 7.94 12.00
C ILE A 4 -18.97 8.14 11.00
N PHE A 5 -20.04 7.37 11.12
CA PHE A 5 -21.17 7.49 10.21
C PHE A 5 -21.94 8.80 10.38
N SER A 6 -22.04 9.33 11.61
CA SER A 6 -22.58 10.68 11.84
C SER A 6 -21.75 11.76 11.16
N PHE A 7 -20.41 11.65 11.23
CA PHE A 7 -19.50 12.56 10.53
C PHE A 7 -19.68 12.44 9.00
N LEU A 8 -19.65 11.23 8.46
CA LEU A 8 -19.77 11.01 7.01
C LEU A 8 -21.11 11.54 6.47
N LYS A 9 -22.23 11.27 7.17
CA LYS A 9 -23.55 11.81 6.78
C LYS A 9 -23.56 13.32 6.66
N LYS A 10 -22.87 14.02 7.54
CA LYS A 10 -22.75 15.50 7.51
C LYS A 10 -21.85 16.02 6.38
N ARG A 11 -21.07 15.16 5.76
CA ARG A 11 -20.08 15.50 4.72
C ARG A 11 -20.47 15.02 3.32
N GLN A 12 -21.65 14.45 3.16
CA GLN A 12 -22.17 14.08 1.83
C GLN A 12 -22.25 15.31 0.93
N GLY A 13 -21.78 15.15 -0.31
CA GLY A 13 -21.67 16.26 -1.28
C GLY A 13 -20.50 17.22 -1.05
N ILE A 14 -19.70 17.02 0.01
CA ILE A 14 -18.48 17.78 0.29
C ILE A 14 -17.23 16.92 0.06
N LEU A 15 -17.26 15.68 0.52
CA LEU A 15 -16.18 14.71 0.33
C LEU A 15 -16.58 13.73 -0.78
N ASP A 16 -15.64 13.41 -1.66
CA ASP A 16 -15.83 12.46 -2.76
C ASP A 16 -15.63 11.01 -2.32
N GLY A 17 -14.79 10.77 -1.31
CA GLY A 17 -14.46 9.43 -0.88
C GLY A 17 -13.85 9.34 0.51
N VAL A 18 -13.60 8.10 0.93
CA VAL A 18 -13.03 7.73 2.22
C VAL A 18 -11.82 6.85 1.99
N CYS A 19 -10.69 7.18 2.63
CA CYS A 19 -9.54 6.28 2.70
C CYS A 19 -9.66 5.41 3.95
N VAL A 20 -9.78 4.11 3.75
CA VAL A 20 -9.79 3.11 4.83
C VAL A 20 -8.37 2.59 4.99
N THR A 21 -7.77 2.93 6.11
CA THR A 21 -6.36 2.68 6.44
C THR A 21 -6.21 2.37 7.94
N GLY A 22 -4.98 2.31 8.42
CA GLY A 22 -4.64 1.94 9.80
C GLY A 22 -3.94 0.59 9.78
N GLY A 23 -3.34 0.03 10.80
CA GLY A 23 -2.63 -1.24 10.79
C GLY A 23 -2.81 -2.10 9.50
N GLU A 24 -3.71 -3.08 9.56
CA GLU A 24 -4.21 -3.78 8.36
C GLU A 24 -5.75 -3.82 8.42
N PRO A 25 -6.46 -3.04 7.57
CA PRO A 25 -7.93 -2.98 7.63
C PRO A 25 -8.60 -4.34 7.41
N LEU A 26 -8.05 -5.17 6.53
CA LEU A 26 -8.63 -6.46 6.19
C LEU A 26 -8.55 -7.51 7.31
N ILE A 27 -7.79 -7.27 8.38
CA ILE A 27 -7.81 -8.13 9.58
C ILE A 27 -9.07 -7.93 10.42
N GLN A 28 -9.68 -6.75 10.32
CA GLN A 28 -10.80 -6.37 11.19
C GLN A 28 -12.04 -7.22 10.89
N GLN A 29 -12.69 -7.68 11.97
CA GLN A 29 -13.99 -8.31 11.85
C GLN A 29 -15.05 -7.27 11.46
N GLY A 30 -15.92 -7.62 10.51
CA GLY A 30 -16.98 -6.73 10.04
C GLY A 30 -16.49 -5.63 9.07
N ILE A 31 -15.26 -5.71 8.55
CA ILE A 31 -14.74 -4.74 7.58
C ILE A 31 -15.65 -4.64 6.34
N GLU A 32 -16.14 -5.76 5.84
CA GLU A 32 -17.02 -5.82 4.66
C GLU A 32 -18.31 -5.03 4.88
N GLU A 33 -18.94 -5.20 6.05
CA GLU A 33 -20.16 -4.44 6.40
C GLU A 33 -19.85 -2.95 6.58
N PHE A 34 -18.71 -2.62 7.19
CA PHE A 34 -18.27 -1.24 7.32
C PHE A 34 -18.10 -0.56 5.96
N LEU A 35 -17.43 -1.22 5.01
CA LEU A 35 -17.25 -0.70 3.64
C LEU A 35 -18.62 -0.55 2.95
N ARG A 36 -19.52 -1.53 3.11
CA ARG A 36 -20.86 -1.50 2.52
C ARG A 36 -21.68 -0.31 3.02
N GLU A 37 -21.62 -0.02 4.32
CA GLU A 37 -22.31 1.14 4.89
C GLU A 37 -21.74 2.47 4.37
N ILE A 38 -20.41 2.58 4.15
CA ILE A 38 -19.81 3.75 3.51
C ILE A 38 -20.28 3.88 2.06
N LYS A 39 -20.33 2.78 1.30
CA LYS A 39 -20.84 2.77 -0.08
C LYS A 39 -22.30 3.21 -0.16
N LYS A 40 -23.16 2.81 0.80
CA LYS A 40 -24.56 3.26 0.88
C LYS A 40 -24.71 4.78 1.05
N LEU A 41 -23.71 5.44 1.64
CA LEU A 41 -23.67 6.90 1.73
C LEU A 41 -23.20 7.59 0.44
N GLY A 42 -22.81 6.84 -0.60
CA GLY A 42 -22.41 7.37 -1.90
C GLY A 42 -20.93 7.69 -2.03
N TYR A 43 -20.09 7.31 -1.07
CA TYR A 43 -18.66 7.58 -1.12
C TYR A 43 -17.89 6.57 -1.99
N MET A 44 -16.85 7.05 -2.67
CA MET A 44 -15.78 6.18 -3.17
C MET A 44 -14.90 5.73 -2.00
N ILE A 45 -14.35 4.51 -2.12
CA ILE A 45 -13.49 3.94 -1.08
C ILE A 45 -12.12 3.61 -1.66
N LYS A 46 -11.09 4.22 -1.07
CA LYS A 46 -9.69 3.81 -1.22
C LYS A 46 -9.31 2.91 -0.04
N LEU A 47 -8.82 1.72 -0.34
CA LEU A 47 -8.31 0.78 0.66
C LEU A 47 -6.78 0.80 0.65
N ASP A 48 -6.18 1.10 1.81
CA ASP A 48 -4.75 0.91 2.04
C ASP A 48 -4.55 -0.45 2.72
N THR A 49 -3.72 -1.30 2.14
CA THR A 49 -3.47 -2.67 2.64
C THR A 49 -2.02 -3.07 2.53
N ASN A 50 -1.57 -3.97 3.39
CA ASN A 50 -0.27 -4.62 3.30
C ASN A 50 -0.29 -5.90 2.42
N GLY A 51 -1.46 -6.30 1.91
CA GLY A 51 -1.63 -7.46 1.04
C GLY A 51 -1.61 -8.83 1.72
N SER A 52 -1.60 -8.90 3.05
CA SER A 52 -1.52 -10.18 3.78
C SER A 52 -2.78 -11.04 3.69
N PHE A 53 -3.91 -10.48 3.23
CA PHE A 53 -5.21 -11.13 3.18
C PHE A 53 -5.77 -11.16 1.75
N PRO A 54 -5.15 -11.92 0.82
CA PRO A 54 -5.53 -11.92 -0.61
C PRO A 54 -6.99 -12.28 -0.84
N ASP A 55 -7.53 -13.29 -0.14
CA ASP A 55 -8.90 -13.74 -0.33
C ASP A 55 -9.93 -12.68 0.10
N LYS A 56 -9.64 -11.95 1.18
CA LYS A 56 -10.48 -10.82 1.62
C LYS A 56 -10.35 -9.62 0.68
N LEU A 57 -9.13 -9.33 0.20
CA LEU A 57 -8.90 -8.27 -0.78
C LEU A 57 -9.70 -8.54 -2.05
N GLN A 58 -9.60 -9.75 -2.60
CA GLN A 58 -10.36 -10.17 -3.77
C GLN A 58 -11.86 -10.02 -3.53
N LYS A 59 -12.37 -10.51 -2.40
CA LYS A 59 -13.80 -10.45 -2.06
C LYS A 59 -14.33 -9.01 -2.03
N VAL A 60 -13.66 -8.09 -1.32
CA VAL A 60 -14.15 -6.70 -1.21
C VAL A 60 -14.09 -5.95 -2.55
N VAL A 61 -13.15 -6.30 -3.43
CA VAL A 61 -13.07 -5.75 -4.78
C VAL A 61 -14.18 -6.32 -5.67
N GLU A 62 -14.38 -7.65 -5.68
CA GLU A 62 -15.40 -8.30 -6.51
C GLU A 62 -16.83 -7.91 -6.10
N GLU A 63 -17.06 -7.64 -4.81
CA GLU A 63 -18.35 -7.10 -4.31
C GLU A 63 -18.52 -5.59 -4.62
N GLY A 64 -17.55 -4.93 -5.25
CA GLY A 64 -17.62 -3.49 -5.58
C GLY A 64 -17.57 -2.57 -4.35
N LEU A 65 -17.02 -3.05 -3.24
CA LEU A 65 -16.92 -2.31 -1.98
C LEU A 65 -15.71 -1.36 -1.95
N VAL A 66 -14.78 -1.52 -2.89
CA VAL A 66 -13.54 -0.72 -2.98
C VAL A 66 -13.37 -0.23 -4.41
N ASP A 67 -13.07 1.06 -4.57
CA ASP A 67 -12.91 1.72 -5.86
C ASP A 67 -11.42 1.92 -6.23
N TYR A 68 -10.53 1.86 -5.26
CA TYR A 68 -9.09 2.01 -5.43
C TYR A 68 -8.31 1.27 -4.33
N VAL A 69 -7.22 0.61 -4.70
CA VAL A 69 -6.35 -0.08 -3.74
C VAL A 69 -4.95 0.51 -3.77
N ALA A 70 -4.42 0.88 -2.60
CA ALA A 70 -3.01 1.18 -2.41
C ALA A 70 -2.38 0.06 -1.58
N MET A 71 -1.51 -0.74 -2.19
CA MET A 71 -0.86 -1.85 -1.51
C MET A 71 0.59 -1.54 -1.21
N ASP A 72 0.98 -1.75 0.04
CA ASP A 72 2.36 -1.60 0.49
C ASP A 72 3.20 -2.82 0.11
N ILE A 73 4.27 -2.59 -0.62
CA ILE A 73 5.40 -3.53 -0.82
C ILE A 73 6.50 -3.12 0.16
N LYS A 74 6.76 -3.95 1.17
CA LYS A 74 7.67 -3.55 2.27
C LYS A 74 9.14 -3.65 1.89
N ASN A 75 9.53 -4.62 1.07
CA ASN A 75 10.89 -4.77 0.51
C ASN A 75 10.88 -5.78 -0.65
N SER A 76 12.09 -6.10 -1.17
CA SER A 76 12.32 -7.21 -2.08
C SER A 76 11.86 -8.54 -1.45
N PRO A 77 11.48 -9.55 -2.27
CA PRO A 77 11.10 -10.86 -1.74
C PRO A 77 12.14 -11.46 -0.79
N GLU A 78 13.42 -11.27 -1.09
CA GLU A 78 14.55 -11.80 -0.32
C GLU A 78 14.69 -11.16 1.06
N HIS A 79 14.36 -9.87 1.18
CA HIS A 79 14.51 -9.10 2.41
C HIS A 79 13.18 -8.73 3.08
N TYR A 80 12.05 -9.25 2.56
CA TYR A 80 10.73 -8.88 3.08
C TYR A 80 10.56 -9.21 4.55
N GLY A 81 10.87 -10.46 4.94
CA GLY A 81 10.75 -10.90 6.33
C GLY A 81 11.63 -10.09 7.29
N LYS A 82 12.88 -9.81 6.89
CA LYS A 82 13.79 -8.96 7.67
C LYS A 82 13.21 -7.56 7.90
N THR A 83 12.59 -6.98 6.87
CA THR A 83 12.03 -5.62 6.96
C THR A 83 10.81 -5.53 7.85
N ILE A 84 9.98 -6.57 7.90
CA ILE A 84 8.79 -6.63 8.76
C ILE A 84 9.07 -7.27 10.12
N GLY A 85 10.33 -7.68 10.40
CA GLY A 85 10.74 -8.28 11.67
C GLY A 85 10.26 -9.71 11.89
N ILE A 86 9.97 -10.47 10.83
CA ILE A 86 9.52 -11.87 10.89
C ILE A 86 10.50 -12.75 10.11
N GLU A 87 11.31 -13.54 10.82
CA GLU A 87 12.18 -14.52 10.17
C GLU A 87 11.37 -15.59 9.41
N ASN A 88 11.87 -16.00 8.24
CA ASN A 88 11.24 -17.02 7.38
C ASN A 88 9.76 -16.71 7.04
N TYR A 89 9.44 -15.43 6.81
CA TYR A 89 8.09 -15.01 6.45
C TYR A 89 7.62 -15.67 5.16
N ASP A 90 6.45 -16.32 5.20
CA ASP A 90 5.82 -16.86 4.00
C ASP A 90 5.18 -15.73 3.17
N LEU A 91 5.81 -15.41 2.06
CA LEU A 91 5.40 -14.32 1.17
C LEU A 91 4.21 -14.70 0.25
N SER A 92 3.74 -15.93 0.30
CA SER A 92 2.74 -16.47 -0.64
C SER A 92 1.47 -15.62 -0.73
N ASN A 93 0.98 -15.10 0.40
CA ASN A 93 -0.21 -14.24 0.43
C ASN A 93 0.05 -12.89 -0.23
N ILE A 94 1.21 -12.28 0.04
CA ILE A 94 1.58 -11.00 -0.59
C ILE A 94 1.71 -11.19 -2.11
N MET A 95 2.34 -12.28 -2.54
CA MET A 95 2.47 -12.61 -3.97
C MET A 95 1.12 -12.78 -4.65
N LYS A 96 0.16 -13.48 -4.00
CA LYS A 96 -1.21 -13.62 -4.50
C LYS A 96 -1.90 -12.25 -4.67
N SER A 97 -1.79 -11.36 -3.66
CA SER A 97 -2.36 -10.02 -3.72
C SER A 97 -1.74 -9.18 -4.85
N VAL A 98 -0.42 -9.26 -5.05
CA VAL A 98 0.28 -8.59 -6.17
C VAL A 98 -0.25 -9.11 -7.52
N VAL A 99 -0.34 -10.43 -7.70
CA VAL A 99 -0.86 -11.04 -8.93
C VAL A 99 -2.31 -10.62 -9.18
N TYR A 100 -3.14 -10.63 -8.15
CA TYR A 100 -4.54 -10.23 -8.27
C TYR A 100 -4.68 -8.76 -8.69
N LEU A 101 -3.99 -7.83 -8.04
CA LEU A 101 -4.07 -6.42 -8.40
C LEU A 101 -3.54 -6.15 -9.82
N LYS A 102 -2.46 -6.83 -10.22
CA LYS A 102 -1.93 -6.75 -11.60
C LYS A 102 -2.88 -7.27 -12.68
N SER A 103 -3.94 -8.01 -12.34
CA SER A 103 -5.02 -8.34 -13.28
C SER A 103 -5.94 -7.15 -13.62
N ASN A 104 -5.73 -6.00 -13.00
CA ASN A 104 -6.52 -4.78 -13.18
C ASN A 104 -8.01 -4.94 -12.82
N ALA A 105 -8.32 -5.81 -11.84
CA ALA A 105 -9.67 -5.99 -11.32
C ALA A 105 -10.22 -4.71 -10.65
N VAL A 106 -9.34 -3.84 -10.19
CA VAL A 106 -9.64 -2.54 -9.59
C VAL A 106 -8.47 -1.58 -9.89
N PRO A 107 -8.68 -0.26 -10.04
CA PRO A 107 -7.58 0.70 -10.06
C PRO A 107 -6.71 0.58 -8.82
N TYR A 108 -5.39 0.57 -9.00
CA TYR A 108 -4.47 0.36 -7.88
C TYR A 108 -3.15 1.10 -8.03
N GLU A 109 -2.43 1.16 -6.93
CA GLU A 109 -1.03 1.54 -6.85
C GLU A 109 -0.27 0.60 -5.91
N PHE A 110 1.00 0.34 -6.21
CA PHE A 110 1.95 -0.15 -5.22
C PHE A 110 2.74 1.00 -4.63
N ARG A 111 3.21 0.83 -3.38
CA ARG A 111 4.06 1.83 -2.73
C ARG A 111 5.04 1.18 -1.77
N THR A 112 6.21 1.78 -1.63
CA THR A 112 7.23 1.37 -0.66
C THR A 112 7.71 2.61 0.11
N THR A 113 7.61 2.58 1.45
CA THR A 113 8.29 3.54 2.29
C THR A 113 9.76 3.15 2.38
N VAL A 114 10.63 3.98 1.82
CA VAL A 114 12.05 3.69 1.65
C VAL A 114 12.82 4.09 2.90
N VAL A 115 13.38 3.10 3.60
CA VAL A 115 14.20 3.25 4.81
C VAL A 115 15.62 2.83 4.50
N ARG A 116 16.61 3.67 4.83
CA ARG A 116 18.01 3.46 4.49
C ARG A 116 18.59 2.17 5.06
N GLU A 117 18.17 1.79 6.25
CA GLU A 117 18.65 0.59 6.97
C GLU A 117 18.09 -0.71 6.40
N PHE A 118 17.00 -0.63 5.62
CA PHE A 118 16.31 -1.80 5.08
C PHE A 118 16.46 -1.96 3.57
N HIS A 119 16.61 -0.86 2.82
CA HIS A 119 16.59 -0.88 1.36
C HIS A 119 17.96 -0.54 0.78
N GLN A 120 18.47 -1.41 -0.08
CA GLN A 120 19.68 -1.21 -0.85
C GLN A 120 19.35 -1.16 -2.35
N LYS A 121 20.32 -0.79 -3.18
CA LYS A 121 20.14 -0.72 -4.63
C LYS A 121 19.58 -2.01 -5.23
N SER A 122 20.09 -3.17 -4.79
CA SER A 122 19.62 -4.50 -5.23
C SER A 122 18.15 -4.77 -4.90
N ASP A 123 17.66 -4.19 -3.79
CA ASP A 123 16.25 -4.37 -3.41
C ASP A 123 15.32 -3.65 -4.37
N PHE A 124 15.67 -2.44 -4.79
CA PHE A 124 14.86 -1.70 -5.77
C PHE A 124 14.77 -2.43 -7.11
N GLU A 125 15.86 -3.04 -7.57
CA GLU A 125 15.87 -3.85 -8.78
C GLU A 125 15.01 -5.12 -8.61
N SER A 126 15.11 -5.83 -7.48
CA SER A 126 14.33 -7.03 -7.20
C SER A 126 12.84 -6.71 -7.06
N ILE A 127 12.47 -5.64 -6.33
CA ILE A 127 11.08 -5.16 -6.25
C ILE A 127 10.56 -4.83 -7.65
N ALA A 128 11.31 -4.07 -8.43
CA ALA A 128 10.93 -3.63 -9.77
C ALA A 128 10.63 -4.82 -10.70
N LYS A 129 11.48 -5.85 -10.70
CA LYS A 129 11.25 -7.10 -11.45
C LYS A 129 9.98 -7.82 -10.99
N TRP A 130 9.76 -7.87 -9.67
CA TRP A 130 8.58 -8.54 -9.09
C TRP A 130 7.27 -7.87 -9.50
N ILE A 131 7.21 -6.54 -9.42
CA ILE A 131 6.02 -5.78 -9.78
C ILE A 131 6.03 -5.26 -11.22
N ALA A 132 6.91 -5.76 -12.09
CA ALA A 132 7.03 -5.31 -13.47
C ALA A 132 5.69 -5.32 -14.21
N GLY A 133 5.42 -4.26 -14.99
CA GLY A 133 4.15 -4.08 -15.70
C GLY A 133 3.01 -3.55 -14.86
N SER A 134 3.22 -3.16 -13.61
CA SER A 134 2.23 -2.45 -12.80
C SER A 134 1.98 -1.05 -13.33
N GLU A 135 0.74 -0.54 -13.16
CA GLU A 135 0.37 0.78 -13.67
C GLU A 135 1.06 1.93 -12.93
N LYS A 136 1.15 1.83 -11.58
CA LYS A 136 1.65 2.90 -10.72
C LYS A 136 2.45 2.33 -9.57
N TYR A 137 3.60 2.93 -9.31
CA TYR A 137 4.40 2.64 -8.13
C TYR A 137 4.93 3.92 -7.49
N TYR A 138 4.89 3.96 -6.15
CA TYR A 138 5.37 5.11 -5.40
C TYR A 138 6.48 4.70 -4.43
N LEU A 139 7.63 5.34 -4.58
CA LEU A 139 8.68 5.31 -3.58
C LEU A 139 8.47 6.50 -2.63
N GLN A 140 8.10 6.20 -1.39
CA GLN A 140 7.82 7.21 -0.37
C GLN A 140 9.04 7.40 0.51
N LYS A 141 9.48 8.63 0.67
CA LYS A 141 10.56 8.94 1.62
C LYS A 141 10.08 8.65 3.03
N PHE A 142 10.92 7.95 3.80
CA PHE A 142 10.66 7.72 5.22
C PHE A 142 10.73 9.04 5.99
N GLU A 143 9.77 9.25 6.88
CA GLU A 143 9.73 10.35 7.83
C GLU A 143 9.53 9.78 9.23
N ASP A 144 10.36 10.22 10.18
CA ASP A 144 10.22 9.85 11.59
C ASP A 144 9.09 10.67 12.22
N SER A 145 7.97 10.00 12.50
CA SER A 145 6.82 10.62 13.17
C SER A 145 6.95 10.72 14.70
N GLY A 146 8.04 10.19 15.26
CA GLY A 146 8.26 10.12 16.71
C GLY A 146 7.69 8.89 17.40
N ASP A 147 6.86 8.09 16.71
CA ASP A 147 6.21 6.88 17.27
C ASP A 147 6.76 5.59 16.64
N LEU A 148 8.06 5.54 16.39
CA LEU A 148 8.71 4.38 15.77
C LEU A 148 8.87 3.23 16.75
N ILE A 149 8.58 2.00 16.31
CA ILE A 149 8.87 0.77 17.06
C ILE A 149 10.39 0.56 17.20
N GLN A 150 11.16 0.94 16.16
CA GLN A 150 12.61 0.83 16.11
C GLN A 150 13.24 2.22 15.94
N SER A 151 14.16 2.57 16.82
CA SER A 151 14.93 3.81 16.74
C SER A 151 16.08 3.71 15.74
N GLY A 152 16.60 4.88 15.29
CA GLY A 152 17.79 4.96 14.44
C GLY A 152 17.55 4.73 12.96
N LEU A 153 16.30 4.66 12.53
CA LEU A 153 15.94 4.60 11.11
C LEU A 153 16.10 5.98 10.46
N ARG A 154 16.54 5.98 9.21
CA ARG A 154 16.84 7.21 8.46
C ARG A 154 16.26 7.16 7.06
N SER A 155 15.95 8.34 6.54
CA SER A 155 15.62 8.50 5.12
C SER A 155 16.87 8.55 4.24
N TYR A 156 16.71 8.29 2.96
CA TYR A 156 17.68 8.64 1.94
C TYR A 156 17.56 10.11 1.52
N THR A 157 18.63 10.64 0.95
CA THR A 157 18.63 11.96 0.29
C THR A 157 17.78 11.90 -0.99
N LYS A 158 17.36 13.08 -1.49
CA LYS A 158 16.64 13.21 -2.75
C LYS A 158 17.37 12.51 -3.91
N ASP A 159 18.67 12.76 -4.05
CA ASP A 159 19.48 12.19 -5.14
C ASP A 159 19.48 10.66 -5.13
N ILE A 160 19.55 10.04 -3.95
CA ILE A 160 19.52 8.57 -3.83
C ILE A 160 18.11 8.05 -4.13
N MET A 161 17.06 8.76 -3.69
CA MET A 161 15.68 8.41 -4.02
C MET A 161 15.42 8.49 -5.53
N GLU A 162 15.94 9.51 -6.23
CA GLU A 162 15.85 9.60 -7.70
C GLU A 162 16.59 8.45 -8.39
N GLN A 163 17.80 8.10 -7.95
CA GLN A 163 18.52 6.95 -8.48
C GLN A 163 17.74 5.64 -8.29
N ALA A 164 17.10 5.46 -7.12
CA ALA A 164 16.24 4.31 -6.89
C ALA A 164 15.02 4.30 -7.84
N ALA A 165 14.41 5.46 -8.06
CA ALA A 165 13.28 5.59 -8.98
C ALA A 165 13.70 5.32 -10.45
N GLU A 166 14.89 5.75 -10.87
CA GLU A 166 15.42 5.45 -12.21
C GLU A 166 15.54 3.94 -12.46
N ILE A 167 16.09 3.19 -11.49
CA ILE A 167 16.20 1.73 -11.56
C ILE A 167 14.80 1.10 -11.74
N VAL A 168 13.83 1.57 -10.96
CA VAL A 168 12.49 1.00 -10.97
C VAL A 168 11.74 1.35 -12.26
N ARG A 169 11.93 2.54 -12.83
CA ARG A 169 11.29 3.00 -14.08
C ARG A 169 11.61 2.13 -15.28
N GLU A 170 12.71 1.39 -15.27
CA GLU A 170 13.01 0.41 -16.32
C GLU A 170 11.95 -0.70 -16.41
N TYR A 171 11.26 -1.02 -15.31
CA TYR A 171 10.26 -2.09 -15.19
C TYR A 171 8.85 -1.56 -14.97
N VAL A 172 8.72 -0.42 -14.28
CA VAL A 172 7.46 0.27 -13.97
C VAL A 172 7.60 1.75 -14.34
N PRO A 173 7.34 2.14 -15.59
CA PRO A 173 7.60 3.49 -16.10
C PRO A 173 6.93 4.61 -15.29
N ASN A 174 5.73 4.37 -14.74
CA ASN A 174 4.98 5.34 -13.93
C ASN A 174 5.39 5.29 -12.45
N THR A 175 6.69 5.19 -12.17
CA THR A 175 7.23 5.29 -10.80
C THR A 175 7.46 6.74 -10.44
N THR A 176 6.86 7.15 -9.32
CA THR A 176 6.90 8.52 -8.78
C THR A 176 7.43 8.54 -7.34
N LEU A 177 8.14 9.61 -6.98
CA LEU A 177 8.55 9.87 -5.60
C LEU A 177 7.47 10.62 -4.83
N ARG A 178 7.31 10.30 -3.53
CA ARG A 178 6.47 11.03 -2.57
C ARG A 178 7.31 11.48 -1.36
N GLY A 179 7.03 12.69 -0.84
CA GLY A 179 7.73 13.25 0.32
C GLY A 179 9.19 13.65 0.03
N VAL A 180 9.54 13.91 -1.23
CA VAL A 180 10.89 14.29 -1.67
C VAL A 180 10.81 15.71 -2.25
N GLU A 181 11.03 16.71 -1.39
CA GLU A 181 11.12 18.12 -1.77
C GLU A 181 12.57 18.53 -2.09
#